data_0a503c66e114cb0deab224971637c9ea
#
_entry.id   0a503c66e114cb0deab224971637c9ea
#
_cell.length_a   1.000
_cell.length_b   1.000
_cell.length_c   1.000
_cell.angle_alpha   90.00
_cell.angle_beta   90.00
_cell.angle_gamma   90.00
#
_symmetry.space_group_name_H-M   'P 1'
#
loop_
_entity.id
_entity.type
_entity.pdbx_description
1 polymer ?
#
loop_
_entity_poly.entity_id
_entity_poly.type
_entity_poly.pdbx_seq_one_letter_code
_entity_poly.pdbx_strand_id
1 'polypeptide(L)'
;LPKNILMIGPTGVGKTEISRRLSKLAEAPFVKVEATRFTEVGYVGRDVEQIVRDLIEIAISMEKVKKRKEVFIQAQKAAEEKVLDALVGKKASLATRESFRKRLRNGDLDDNEIEIAVSDNSPGGASFEIPGMPGANVGMINISEMIGKSMGTKEKKKKMTVKESHEILINDESDKLIEQDKIVKAAKLSTENNGIVFLDEIDKISARTDRV
;
A
#
# COMPACT_ATOMS: atom_id res chain seq x y z
N LEU A 1 -0.60 0.61 -28.41
CA LEU A 1 0.52 -0.32 -28.70
C LEU A 1 1.68 0.00 -27.80
N PRO A 2 2.27 -0.98 -27.09
CA PRO A 2 3.44 -0.76 -26.25
C PRO A 2 4.60 -0.27 -27.13
N LYS A 3 5.30 0.76 -26.65
CA LYS A 3 6.46 1.32 -27.34
C LYS A 3 7.71 0.78 -26.67
N ASN A 4 8.49 0.01 -27.41
CA ASN A 4 9.77 -0.49 -26.92
C ASN A 4 10.87 0.55 -27.19
N ILE A 5 11.65 0.88 -26.17
CA ILE A 5 12.78 1.81 -26.24
C ILE A 5 14.04 1.02 -25.92
N LEU A 6 15.01 1.01 -26.83
CA LEU A 6 16.32 0.41 -26.60
C LEU A 6 17.29 1.49 -26.12
N MET A 7 17.85 1.31 -24.91
CA MET A 7 18.85 2.19 -24.33
C MET A 7 20.23 1.56 -24.45
N ILE A 8 21.13 2.18 -25.24
CA ILE A 8 22.49 1.71 -25.46
C ILE A 8 23.49 2.62 -24.78
N GLY A 9 24.50 2.05 -24.14
CA GLY A 9 25.57 2.78 -23.48
C GLY A 9 26.31 1.94 -22.45
N PRO A 10 27.51 2.34 -22.02
CA PRO A 10 28.30 1.61 -21.02
C PRO A 10 27.59 1.54 -19.67
N THR A 11 28.08 0.64 -18.81
CA THR A 11 27.60 0.53 -17.42
C THR A 11 27.91 1.82 -16.66
N GLY A 12 27.00 2.24 -15.78
CA GLY A 12 27.20 3.42 -14.92
C GLY A 12 26.77 4.78 -15.53
N VAL A 13 26.35 4.86 -16.79
CA VAL A 13 25.92 6.12 -17.43
C VAL A 13 24.50 6.57 -17.02
N GLY A 14 23.83 5.85 -16.12
CA GLY A 14 22.55 6.27 -15.56
C GLY A 14 21.30 5.82 -16.33
N LYS A 15 21.39 4.83 -17.22
CA LYS A 15 20.22 4.31 -17.99
C LYS A 15 19.02 4.00 -17.10
N THR A 16 19.22 3.23 -16.03
CA THR A 16 18.16 2.86 -15.07
C THR A 16 17.62 4.09 -14.34
N GLU A 17 18.47 5.01 -13.95
CA GLU A 17 18.07 6.20 -13.20
C GLU A 17 17.25 7.17 -14.07
N ILE A 18 17.61 7.32 -15.35
CA ILE A 18 16.83 8.10 -16.32
C ILE A 18 15.42 7.49 -16.43
N SER A 19 15.31 6.18 -16.63
CA SER A 19 14.02 5.50 -16.76
C SER A 19 13.17 5.65 -15.49
N ARG A 20 13.79 5.55 -14.31
CA ARG A 20 13.09 5.73 -13.03
C ARG A 20 12.61 7.18 -12.84
N ARG A 21 13.41 8.18 -13.25
CA ARG A 21 12.99 9.59 -13.16
C ARG A 21 11.88 9.92 -14.15
N LEU A 22 11.95 9.38 -15.35
CA LEU A 22 10.88 9.54 -16.34
C LEU A 22 9.56 8.92 -15.83
N SER A 23 9.61 7.72 -15.23
CA SER A 23 8.40 7.11 -14.66
C SER A 23 7.79 7.94 -13.54
N LYS A 24 8.63 8.56 -12.67
CA LYS A 24 8.15 9.46 -11.62
C LYS A 24 7.51 10.73 -12.18
N LEU A 25 8.11 11.33 -13.22
CA LEU A 25 7.54 12.51 -13.89
C LEU A 25 6.21 12.21 -14.59
N ALA A 26 6.09 11.01 -15.16
CA ALA A 26 4.87 10.56 -15.82
C ALA A 26 3.83 9.97 -14.84
N GLU A 27 4.13 9.92 -13.54
CA GLU A 27 3.32 9.22 -12.51
C GLU A 27 2.95 7.79 -12.95
N ALA A 28 3.90 7.10 -13.61
CA ALA A 28 3.70 5.78 -14.18
C ALA A 28 4.25 4.67 -13.26
N PRO A 29 3.54 3.54 -13.13
CA PRO A 29 4.08 2.36 -12.44
C PRO A 29 5.37 1.90 -13.12
N PHE A 30 6.40 1.61 -12.32
CA PHE A 30 7.73 1.24 -12.82
C PHE A 30 8.27 0.03 -12.09
N VAL A 31 8.71 -0.97 -12.86
CA VAL A 31 9.44 -2.13 -12.33
C VAL A 31 10.76 -2.29 -13.07
N LYS A 32 11.84 -2.56 -12.32
CA LYS A 32 13.14 -2.95 -12.88
C LYS A 32 13.31 -4.45 -12.72
N VAL A 33 13.69 -5.11 -13.82
CA VAL A 33 13.90 -6.54 -13.89
C VAL A 33 15.24 -6.82 -14.57
N GLU A 34 16.02 -7.72 -14.03
CA GLU A 34 17.24 -8.23 -14.66
C GLU A 34 16.85 -9.38 -15.61
N ALA A 35 17.13 -9.22 -16.90
CA ALA A 35 16.75 -10.19 -17.92
C ALA A 35 17.35 -11.60 -17.67
N THR A 36 18.52 -11.66 -17.05
CA THR A 36 19.19 -12.91 -16.69
C THR A 36 18.42 -13.80 -15.70
N ARG A 37 17.44 -13.24 -14.99
CA ARG A 37 16.59 -14.02 -14.06
C ARG A 37 15.58 -14.94 -14.76
N PHE A 38 15.36 -14.71 -16.05
CA PHE A 38 14.38 -15.46 -16.86
C PHE A 38 15.04 -16.41 -17.85
N THR A 39 16.37 -16.55 -17.81
CA THR A 39 17.09 -17.46 -18.67
C THR A 39 17.36 -18.75 -17.91
N GLU A 40 16.64 -19.76 -18.25
CA GLU A 40 17.01 -21.15 -18.41
C GLU A 40 15.81 -22.07 -18.20
N VAL A 41 15.54 -22.83 -19.24
CA VAL A 41 14.61 -23.96 -19.25
C VAL A 41 15.04 -24.94 -18.15
N GLY A 42 14.25 -25.11 -17.10
CA GLY A 42 14.41 -26.18 -16.11
C GLY A 42 14.79 -25.77 -14.68
N TYR A 43 15.13 -24.53 -14.40
CA TYR A 43 15.28 -24.05 -13.03
C TYR A 43 14.13 -23.12 -12.68
N VAL A 44 13.68 -23.16 -11.42
CA VAL A 44 12.60 -22.35 -10.82
C VAL A 44 12.90 -20.86 -11.02
N GLY A 45 12.81 -20.41 -12.28
CA GLY A 45 12.87 -19.02 -12.67
C GLY A 45 11.55 -18.35 -12.28
N ARG A 46 11.62 -17.11 -11.82
CA ARG A 46 10.41 -16.31 -11.65
C ARG A 46 9.68 -16.26 -12.99
N ASP A 47 8.43 -16.59 -12.95
CA ASP A 47 7.56 -16.58 -14.11
C ASP A 47 7.51 -15.16 -14.70
N VAL A 48 7.54 -15.01 -16.02
CA VAL A 48 7.43 -13.69 -16.68
C VAL A 48 6.18 -12.95 -16.22
N GLU A 49 5.13 -13.69 -15.90
CA GLU A 49 3.90 -13.15 -15.31
C GLU A 49 4.13 -12.41 -13.98
N GLN A 50 5.17 -12.76 -13.23
CA GLN A 50 5.50 -12.07 -11.97
C GLN A 50 5.85 -10.60 -12.21
N ILE A 51 6.43 -10.25 -13.35
CA ILE A 51 6.72 -8.85 -13.72
C ILE A 51 5.43 -8.03 -13.76
N VAL A 52 4.38 -8.58 -14.35
CA VAL A 52 3.08 -7.90 -14.46
C VAL A 52 2.41 -7.79 -13.09
N ARG A 53 2.53 -8.83 -12.26
CA ARG A 53 2.01 -8.81 -10.88
C ARG A 53 2.70 -7.75 -10.05
N ASP A 54 4.03 -7.70 -10.07
CA ASP A 54 4.82 -6.69 -9.35
C ASP A 54 4.44 -5.27 -9.83
N LEU A 55 4.25 -5.08 -11.15
CA LEU A 55 3.88 -3.79 -11.72
C LEU A 55 2.46 -3.34 -11.28
N ILE A 56 1.50 -4.27 -11.23
CA ILE A 56 0.15 -3.99 -10.73
C ILE A 56 0.17 -3.66 -9.24
N GLU A 57 0.96 -4.36 -8.42
CA GLU A 57 1.09 -4.06 -7.00
C GLU A 57 1.63 -2.64 -6.75
N ILE A 58 2.62 -2.23 -7.55
CA ILE A 58 3.14 -0.86 -7.53
C ILE A 58 2.04 0.13 -7.93
N ALA A 59 1.28 -0.15 -8.97
CA ALA A 59 0.18 0.70 -9.42
C ALA A 59 -0.91 0.82 -8.34
N ILE A 60 -1.29 -0.27 -7.68
CA ILE A 60 -2.24 -0.26 -6.56
C ILE A 60 -1.75 0.63 -5.43
N SER A 61 -0.46 0.52 -5.07
CA SER A 61 0.15 1.35 -4.04
C SER A 61 0.11 2.83 -4.42
N MET A 62 0.43 3.17 -5.66
CA MET A 62 0.38 4.55 -6.17
C MET A 62 -1.05 5.11 -6.14
N GLU A 63 -2.04 4.36 -6.61
CA GLU A 63 -3.44 4.78 -6.60
C GLU A 63 -3.99 4.93 -5.17
N LYS A 64 -3.58 4.07 -4.24
CA LYS A 64 -3.91 4.23 -2.81
C LYS A 64 -3.39 5.54 -2.25
N VAL A 65 -2.11 5.87 -2.51
CA VAL A 65 -1.51 7.13 -2.06
C VAL A 65 -2.25 8.34 -2.64
N LYS A 66 -2.60 8.29 -3.92
CA LYS A 66 -3.36 9.34 -4.59
C LYS A 66 -4.75 9.52 -3.97
N LYS A 67 -5.48 8.43 -3.77
CA LYS A 67 -6.82 8.45 -3.16
C LYS A 67 -6.79 8.92 -1.70
N ARG A 68 -5.78 8.52 -0.91
CA ARG A 68 -5.61 9.03 0.45
C ARG A 68 -5.46 10.56 0.48
N LYS A 69 -4.71 11.15 -0.45
CA LYS A 69 -4.60 12.61 -0.55
C LYS A 69 -5.94 13.27 -0.86
N GLU A 70 -6.75 12.67 -1.75
CA GLU A 70 -8.07 13.20 -2.12
C GLU A 70 -9.04 13.20 -0.92
N VAL A 71 -9.04 12.14 -0.11
CA VAL A 71 -9.96 11.99 1.03
C VAL A 71 -9.40 12.56 2.33
N PHE A 72 -8.16 13.04 2.36
CA PHE A 72 -7.46 13.46 3.58
C PHE A 72 -8.25 14.47 4.43
N ILE A 73 -8.83 15.50 3.81
CA ILE A 73 -9.59 16.54 4.53
C ILE A 73 -10.85 15.95 5.19
N GLN A 74 -11.50 15.00 4.53
CA GLN A 74 -12.68 14.33 5.08
C GLN A 74 -12.27 13.38 6.21
N ALA A 75 -11.21 12.62 6.02
CA ALA A 75 -10.65 11.72 7.03
C ALA A 75 -10.19 12.49 8.28
N GLN A 76 -9.54 13.64 8.11
CA GLN A 76 -9.11 14.49 9.21
C GLN A 76 -10.30 14.99 10.03
N LYS A 77 -11.38 15.43 9.39
CA LYS A 77 -12.61 15.86 10.09
C LYS A 77 -13.24 14.69 10.86
N ALA A 78 -13.31 13.51 10.25
CA ALA A 78 -13.86 12.33 10.90
C ALA A 78 -13.00 11.85 12.08
N ALA A 79 -11.67 11.92 11.96
CA ALA A 79 -10.74 11.63 13.03
C ALA A 79 -10.88 12.62 14.20
N GLU A 80 -10.99 13.93 13.91
CA GLU A 80 -11.26 14.98 14.94
C GLU A 80 -12.54 14.69 15.71
N GLU A 81 -13.63 14.32 15.03
CA GLU A 81 -14.88 13.96 15.69
C GLU A 81 -14.75 12.73 16.61
N LYS A 82 -13.99 11.71 16.19
CA LYS A 82 -13.73 10.54 17.03
C LYS A 82 -12.91 10.86 18.28
N VAL A 83 -11.91 11.74 18.16
CA VAL A 83 -11.14 12.22 19.32
C VAL A 83 -12.04 12.99 20.28
N LEU A 84 -12.92 13.87 19.76
CA LEU A 84 -13.89 14.58 20.58
C LEU A 84 -14.88 13.63 21.26
N ASP A 85 -15.33 12.59 20.57
CA ASP A 85 -16.19 11.56 21.16
C ASP A 85 -15.51 10.83 22.31
N ALA A 86 -14.20 10.55 22.17
CA ALA A 86 -13.42 9.90 23.23
C ALA A 86 -13.18 10.83 24.45
N LEU A 87 -12.99 12.14 24.20
CA LEU A 87 -12.70 13.12 25.26
C LEU A 87 -13.95 13.54 26.05
N VAL A 88 -15.06 13.82 25.36
CA VAL A 88 -16.25 14.42 26.00
C VAL A 88 -17.52 13.57 25.86
N GLY A 89 -17.43 12.46 25.13
CA GLY A 89 -18.56 11.57 24.85
C GLY A 89 -19.46 12.05 23.72
N LYS A 90 -20.17 11.11 23.08
CA LYS A 90 -21.05 11.35 21.93
C LYS A 90 -22.24 12.26 22.23
N LYS A 91 -22.66 12.32 23.50
CA LYS A 91 -23.84 13.11 23.95
C LYS A 91 -23.48 14.49 24.47
N ALA A 92 -22.22 14.93 24.38
CA ALA A 92 -21.79 16.24 24.84
C ALA A 92 -22.50 17.38 24.07
N SER A 93 -22.75 18.51 24.76
CA SER A 93 -23.37 19.67 24.14
C SER A 93 -22.51 20.26 23.01
N LEU A 94 -23.12 20.93 22.04
CA LEU A 94 -22.39 21.60 20.96
C LEU A 94 -21.37 22.59 21.50
N ALA A 95 -21.73 23.36 22.53
CA ALA A 95 -20.83 24.32 23.16
C ALA A 95 -19.60 23.64 23.78
N THR A 96 -19.78 22.51 24.47
CA THR A 96 -18.69 21.71 25.01
C THR A 96 -17.78 21.17 23.92
N ARG A 97 -18.36 20.57 22.87
CA ARG A 97 -17.60 20.04 21.73
C ARG A 97 -16.77 21.13 21.05
N GLU A 98 -17.35 22.32 20.82
CA GLU A 98 -16.62 23.45 20.21
C GLU A 98 -15.47 23.96 21.10
N SER A 99 -15.67 24.03 22.42
CA SER A 99 -14.61 24.40 23.36
C SER A 99 -13.45 23.40 23.31
N PHE A 100 -13.76 22.10 23.34
CA PHE A 100 -12.75 21.06 23.26
C PHE A 100 -12.07 20.98 21.88
N ARG A 101 -12.80 21.24 20.79
CA ARG A 101 -12.25 21.33 19.44
C ARG A 101 -11.20 22.44 19.32
N LYS A 102 -11.46 23.62 19.90
CA LYS A 102 -10.49 24.71 19.92
C LYS A 102 -9.21 24.31 20.69
N ARG A 103 -9.36 23.70 21.86
CA ARG A 103 -8.23 23.23 22.66
C ARG A 103 -7.44 22.12 21.97
N LEU A 104 -8.15 21.21 21.29
CA LEU A 104 -7.53 20.14 20.49
C LEU A 104 -6.67 20.71 19.35
N ARG A 105 -7.20 21.69 18.61
CA ARG A 105 -6.47 22.36 17.53
C ARG A 105 -5.30 23.21 18.01
N ASN A 106 -5.35 23.72 19.24
CA ASN A 106 -4.25 24.44 19.88
C ASN A 106 -3.15 23.51 20.41
N GLY A 107 -3.39 22.18 20.48
CA GLY A 107 -2.46 21.22 21.08
C GLY A 107 -2.55 21.11 22.60
N ASP A 108 -3.49 21.79 23.26
CA ASP A 108 -3.63 21.81 24.73
C ASP A 108 -4.03 20.44 25.31
N LEU A 109 -4.42 19.50 24.47
CA LEU A 109 -4.92 18.17 24.84
C LEU A 109 -4.03 17.03 24.34
N ASP A 110 -2.90 17.32 23.74
CA ASP A 110 -2.03 16.37 23.07
C ASP A 110 -1.58 15.21 23.96
N ASP A 111 -1.29 15.49 25.24
CA ASP A 111 -0.81 14.51 26.21
C ASP A 111 -1.94 13.75 26.95
N ASN A 112 -3.20 14.12 26.69
CA ASN A 112 -4.32 13.43 27.31
C ASN A 112 -4.45 12.00 26.77
N GLU A 113 -4.62 11.03 27.67
CA GLU A 113 -4.91 9.65 27.30
C GLU A 113 -6.39 9.50 26.89
N ILE A 114 -6.62 8.87 25.75
CA ILE A 114 -7.94 8.52 25.25
C ILE A 114 -8.00 7.03 24.86
N GLU A 115 -9.19 6.46 24.92
CA GLU A 115 -9.47 5.11 24.42
C GLU A 115 -10.19 5.23 23.10
N ILE A 116 -9.53 4.76 22.03
CA ILE A 116 -10.09 4.78 20.68
C ILE A 116 -10.29 3.37 20.14
N ALA A 117 -11.35 3.20 19.35
CA ALA A 117 -11.58 2.00 18.57
C ALA A 117 -10.94 2.18 17.19
N VAL A 118 -9.99 1.33 16.85
CA VAL A 118 -9.32 1.30 15.54
C VAL A 118 -9.52 -0.06 14.89
N SER A 119 -9.63 -0.04 13.56
CA SER A 119 -9.69 -1.26 12.77
C SER A 119 -8.39 -2.04 12.92
N ASP A 120 -8.50 -3.34 13.22
CA ASP A 120 -7.32 -4.21 13.34
C ASP A 120 -6.81 -4.57 11.95
N ASN A 121 -6.15 -3.63 11.28
CA ASN A 121 -5.47 -3.83 10.00
C ASN A 121 -4.00 -4.29 10.20
N SER A 122 -3.67 -4.84 11.36
CA SER A 122 -2.34 -5.42 11.55
C SER A 122 -2.16 -6.57 10.55
N PRO A 123 -1.06 -6.59 9.78
CA PRO A 123 -0.67 -7.76 9.00
C PRO A 123 -0.10 -8.85 9.93
N GLY A 124 -0.69 -8.99 11.10
CA GLY A 124 -0.44 -10.04 12.04
C GLY A 124 -1.39 -11.18 11.74
N GLY A 125 -1.13 -11.89 10.67
CA GLY A 125 -1.69 -13.22 10.51
C GLY A 125 -1.35 -14.01 11.77
N ALA A 126 -2.37 -14.39 12.55
CA ALA A 126 -2.20 -15.46 13.51
C ALA A 126 -1.64 -16.64 12.68
N SER A 127 -0.35 -16.92 12.83
CA SER A 127 0.23 -18.18 12.41
C SER A 127 -0.46 -19.24 13.24
N PHE A 128 -1.52 -19.81 12.70
CA PHE A 128 -2.07 -21.04 13.22
C PHE A 128 -1.05 -22.13 12.86
N GLU A 129 -0.14 -22.40 13.78
CA GLU A 129 0.58 -23.65 13.78
C GLU A 129 -0.44 -24.75 14.01
N ILE A 130 -0.75 -25.50 12.96
CA ILE A 130 -1.55 -26.73 13.09
C ILE A 130 -0.65 -27.73 13.83
N PRO A 131 -0.98 -28.14 15.08
CA PRO A 131 -0.16 -29.10 15.80
C PRO A 131 -0.18 -30.42 15.02
N GLY A 132 0.97 -30.81 14.45
CA GLY A 132 1.14 -32.13 13.83
C GLY A 132 1.69 -32.19 12.41
N MET A 133 2.00 -31.05 11.77
CA MET A 133 2.66 -31.04 10.45
C MET A 133 3.86 -30.09 10.41
N PRO A 134 5.07 -30.56 10.77
CA PRO A 134 6.28 -29.76 10.58
C PRO A 134 6.63 -29.74 9.08
N GLY A 135 6.59 -28.56 8.46
CA GLY A 135 7.13 -28.33 7.11
C GLY A 135 6.15 -27.94 6.01
N ALA A 136 4.85 -27.84 6.25
CA ALA A 136 3.91 -27.34 5.26
C ALA A 136 3.91 -25.79 5.26
N ASN A 137 4.83 -25.18 4.51
CA ASN A 137 4.68 -23.80 4.03
C ASN A 137 3.54 -23.78 3.00
N VAL A 138 2.31 -23.88 3.48
CA VAL A 138 1.14 -23.59 2.66
C VAL A 138 1.16 -22.09 2.46
N GLY A 139 1.34 -21.66 1.21
CA GLY A 139 1.38 -20.27 0.81
C GLY A 139 0.27 -19.51 1.51
N MET A 140 0.60 -18.33 2.04
CA MET A 140 -0.30 -17.42 2.76
C MET A 140 -1.53 -17.11 1.89
N ILE A 141 -2.52 -17.98 1.97
CA ILE A 141 -3.88 -17.59 1.64
C ILE A 141 -4.32 -16.76 2.84
N ASN A 142 -4.51 -15.46 2.62
CA ASN A 142 -5.04 -14.55 3.63
C ASN A 142 -6.48 -14.96 3.96
N ILE A 143 -6.61 -16.01 4.78
CA ILE A 143 -7.90 -16.47 5.34
C ILE A 143 -8.56 -15.33 6.13
N SER A 144 -7.77 -14.41 6.70
CA SER A 144 -8.27 -13.20 7.36
C SER A 144 -8.98 -12.23 6.40
N GLU A 145 -8.60 -12.14 5.13
CA GLU A 145 -9.35 -11.35 4.14
C GLU A 145 -10.68 -12.01 3.76
N MET A 146 -10.70 -13.33 3.72
CA MET A 146 -11.91 -14.08 3.37
C MET A 146 -12.93 -14.15 4.52
N ILE A 147 -12.45 -14.21 5.77
CA ILE A 147 -13.30 -14.19 6.97
C ILE A 147 -13.67 -12.74 7.37
N GLY A 148 -12.79 -11.75 7.14
CA GLY A 148 -13.06 -10.34 7.46
C GLY A 148 -14.21 -9.74 6.65
N LYS A 149 -14.45 -10.18 5.42
CA LYS A 149 -15.61 -9.78 4.63
C LYS A 149 -16.94 -10.34 5.16
N SER A 150 -16.92 -11.40 5.96
CA SER A 150 -18.14 -12.05 6.50
C SER A 150 -18.47 -11.69 7.95
N MET A 151 -17.52 -11.18 8.74
CA MET A 151 -17.70 -10.96 10.19
C MET A 151 -17.41 -9.53 10.68
N GLY A 152 -17.50 -8.52 9.85
CA GLY A 152 -17.27 -7.13 10.28
C GLY A 152 -15.87 -6.93 10.88
N THR A 153 -15.20 -5.88 10.50
CA THR A 153 -13.86 -5.51 11.02
C THR A 153 -13.91 -5.48 12.55
N LYS A 154 -13.17 -6.35 13.22
CA LYS A 154 -13.05 -6.31 14.70
C LYS A 154 -12.34 -5.02 15.09
N GLU A 155 -13.08 -4.11 15.72
CA GLU A 155 -12.51 -2.92 16.33
C GLU A 155 -11.80 -3.33 17.63
N LYS A 156 -10.53 -2.99 17.75
CA LYS A 156 -9.79 -3.11 18.99
C LYS A 156 -9.71 -1.75 19.68
N LYS A 157 -10.07 -1.72 20.94
CA LYS A 157 -9.87 -0.55 21.78
C LYS A 157 -8.40 -0.46 22.19
N LYS A 158 -7.77 0.68 21.90
CA LYS A 158 -6.39 1.00 22.32
C LYS A 158 -6.39 2.29 23.14
N LYS A 159 -5.62 2.28 24.24
CA LYS A 159 -5.31 3.49 25.01
C LYS A 159 -4.06 4.13 24.44
N MET A 160 -4.10 5.41 24.15
CA MET A 160 -2.97 6.18 23.67
C MET A 160 -3.22 7.68 23.88
N THR A 161 -2.19 8.50 23.67
CA THR A 161 -2.34 9.94 23.75
C THR A 161 -3.13 10.49 22.56
N VAL A 162 -3.75 11.65 22.73
CA VAL A 162 -4.46 12.37 21.65
C VAL A 162 -3.54 12.57 20.47
N LYS A 163 -2.31 12.99 20.70
CA LYS A 163 -1.31 13.20 19.65
C LYS A 163 -1.03 11.95 18.82
N GLU A 164 -0.78 10.81 19.49
CA GLU A 164 -0.54 9.52 18.80
C GLU A 164 -1.77 9.03 18.05
N SER A 165 -2.97 9.28 18.61
CA SER A 165 -4.23 8.82 18.04
C SER A 165 -4.56 9.50 16.72
N HIS A 166 -4.09 10.73 16.52
CA HIS A 166 -4.47 11.57 15.38
C HIS A 166 -4.07 10.95 14.05
N GLU A 167 -2.80 10.55 13.91
CA GLU A 167 -2.29 9.90 12.68
C GLU A 167 -2.98 8.55 12.42
N ILE A 168 -3.15 7.76 13.48
CA ILE A 168 -3.79 6.44 13.38
C ILE A 168 -5.25 6.57 12.93
N LEU A 169 -6.00 7.51 13.50
CA LEU A 169 -7.40 7.75 13.15
C LEU A 169 -7.56 8.32 11.73
N ILE A 170 -6.68 9.23 11.31
CA ILE A 170 -6.71 9.76 9.93
C ILE A 170 -6.48 8.61 8.92
N ASN A 171 -5.54 7.72 9.19
CA ASN A 171 -5.28 6.58 8.34
C ASN A 171 -6.47 5.61 8.31
N ASP A 172 -7.05 5.26 9.46
CA ASP A 172 -8.23 4.40 9.58
C ASP A 172 -9.45 4.99 8.86
N GLU A 173 -9.72 6.28 9.04
CA GLU A 173 -10.81 6.97 8.35
C GLU A 173 -10.56 7.11 6.84
N SER A 174 -9.31 7.36 6.43
CA SER A 174 -8.95 7.38 5.02
C SER A 174 -9.20 6.03 4.36
N ASP A 175 -8.81 4.93 5.01
CA ASP A 175 -9.00 3.58 4.49
C ASP A 175 -10.49 3.20 4.38
N LYS A 176 -11.35 3.71 5.28
CA LYS A 176 -12.81 3.53 5.20
C LYS A 176 -13.47 4.32 4.06
N LEU A 177 -12.92 5.48 3.72
CA LEU A 177 -13.42 6.32 2.63
C LEU A 177 -12.97 5.84 1.24
N ILE A 178 -12.00 4.93 1.20
CA ILE A 178 -11.42 4.42 -0.04
C ILE A 178 -12.11 3.13 -0.46
N GLU A 179 -12.70 3.12 -1.66
CA GLU A 179 -13.28 1.94 -2.27
C GLU A 179 -12.18 1.11 -2.98
N GLN A 180 -11.84 -0.04 -2.41
CA GLN A 180 -10.77 -0.91 -2.91
C GLN A 180 -10.97 -1.33 -4.37
N ASP A 181 -12.19 -1.63 -4.78
CA ASP A 181 -12.51 -2.06 -6.16
C ASP A 181 -12.20 -0.96 -7.18
N LYS A 182 -12.43 0.32 -6.81
CA LYS A 182 -12.08 1.47 -7.67
C LYS A 182 -10.57 1.63 -7.80
N ILE A 183 -9.81 1.37 -6.73
CA ILE A 183 -8.35 1.40 -6.77
C ILE A 183 -7.82 0.32 -7.70
N VAL A 184 -8.27 -0.93 -7.55
CA VAL A 184 -7.81 -2.04 -8.38
C VAL A 184 -8.10 -1.77 -9.85
N LYS A 185 -9.30 -1.26 -10.16
CA LYS A 185 -9.67 -0.89 -11.54
C LYS A 185 -8.79 0.23 -12.10
N ALA A 186 -8.53 1.28 -11.32
CA ALA A 186 -7.67 2.39 -11.73
C ALA A 186 -6.21 1.93 -11.91
N ALA A 187 -5.70 1.11 -10.99
CA ALA A 187 -4.37 0.54 -11.07
C ALA A 187 -4.17 -0.33 -12.30
N LYS A 188 -5.17 -1.16 -12.64
CA LYS A 188 -5.15 -1.98 -13.86
C LYS A 188 -5.05 -1.10 -15.10
N LEU A 189 -5.90 -0.08 -15.21
CA LEU A 189 -5.86 0.87 -16.36
C LEU A 189 -4.52 1.62 -16.42
N SER A 190 -3.98 2.05 -15.27
CA SER A 190 -2.68 2.72 -15.20
C SER A 190 -1.55 1.79 -15.65
N THR A 191 -1.58 0.53 -15.24
CA THR A 191 -0.60 -0.48 -15.65
C THR A 191 -0.65 -0.74 -17.15
N GLU A 192 -1.85 -0.92 -17.71
CA GLU A 192 -2.06 -1.23 -19.13
C GLU A 192 -1.63 -0.08 -20.05
N ASN A 193 -1.87 1.18 -19.65
CA ASN A 193 -1.64 2.34 -20.51
C ASN A 193 -0.28 3.01 -20.26
N ASN A 194 0.19 3.02 -19.03
CA ASN A 194 1.34 3.82 -18.61
C ASN A 194 2.45 3.01 -17.95
N GLY A 195 2.23 1.71 -17.67
CA GLY A 195 3.20 0.87 -16.97
C GLY A 195 4.53 0.77 -17.73
N ILE A 196 5.63 0.90 -17.00
CA ILE A 196 7.00 0.86 -17.55
C ILE A 196 7.74 -0.33 -16.94
N VAL A 197 8.17 -1.25 -17.79
CA VAL A 197 9.05 -2.35 -17.43
C VAL A 197 10.44 -2.04 -17.97
N PHE A 198 11.43 -1.91 -17.09
CA PHE A 198 12.82 -1.73 -17.46
C PHE A 198 13.55 -3.07 -17.37
N LEU A 199 13.92 -3.62 -18.54
CA LEU A 199 14.70 -4.82 -18.64
C LEU A 199 16.19 -4.47 -18.68
N ASP A 200 16.93 -4.83 -17.63
CA ASP A 200 18.38 -4.63 -17.54
C ASP A 200 19.13 -5.87 -18.00
N GLU A 201 20.37 -5.72 -18.45
CA GLU A 201 21.29 -6.79 -18.82
C GLU A 201 20.78 -7.71 -19.96
N ILE A 202 19.99 -7.17 -20.90
CA ILE A 202 19.44 -7.95 -22.02
C ILE A 202 20.51 -8.52 -22.96
N ASP A 203 21.68 -7.87 -23.02
CA ASP A 203 22.86 -8.30 -23.77
C ASP A 203 23.41 -9.64 -23.26
N LYS A 204 23.30 -9.90 -21.97
CA LYS A 204 23.77 -11.18 -21.37
C LYS A 204 22.94 -12.39 -21.80
N ILE A 205 21.69 -12.17 -22.23
CA ILE A 205 20.83 -13.24 -22.74
C ILE A 205 21.18 -13.53 -24.20
N SER A 206 21.38 -12.48 -25.02
CA SER A 206 21.67 -12.63 -26.44
C SER A 206 23.04 -13.28 -26.71
N ALA A 207 24.04 -13.02 -25.83
CA ALA A 207 25.39 -13.55 -25.97
C ALA A 207 25.51 -15.08 -25.71
N ARG A 208 24.48 -15.72 -25.15
CA ARG A 208 24.49 -17.15 -24.85
C ARG A 208 24.08 -18.04 -26.05
N THR A 209 23.48 -17.47 -27.08
CA THR A 209 22.98 -18.20 -28.24
C THR A 209 24.11 -18.64 -29.22
N ASP A 210 25.32 -18.09 -29.09
CA ASP A 210 26.45 -18.36 -29.98
C ASP A 210 27.39 -19.49 -29.49
N ARG A 211 26.97 -20.27 -28.48
CA ARG A 211 27.73 -21.43 -27.99
C ARG A 211 26.90 -22.72 -28.12
N VAL A 212 26.66 -23.10 -29.36
CA VAL A 212 26.28 -24.49 -29.74
C VAL A 212 27.24 -24.98 -30.79
#